data_30b2c520a76cb03916ae7331f59df01c
#
_entry.id   30b2c520a76cb03916ae7331f59df01c
#
_cell.length_a   1.000
_cell.length_b   1.000
_cell.length_c   1.000
_cell.angle_alpha   90.00
_cell.angle_beta   90.00
_cell.angle_gamma   90.00
#
_symmetry.space_group_name_H-M   'P 1'
#
loop_
_entity.id
_entity.type
_entity.pdbx_description
1 polymer ?
#
loop_
_entity_poly.entity_id
_entity_poly.type
_entity_poly.pdbx_seq_one_letter_code
_entity_poly.pdbx_strand_id
1 'polypeptide(L)'
;ALEQQPITGDSSVDSVDSSEETAATSVAPISDAAQADASAARARVMLRDMTLEEKICQMLFVTPEALTGYTRVTQSGDTTKAAIEQWPVGGIIYFSTNLVSTDQTTEMIENIQSFSQSATGRRLFIGVDEEGGSVARAADSLGTTQFDDMSVYGEKGDTQEAYNIGSTQAKDLTALGFNVNFSPVADVLTNEDNTVVKDRSFGSDPELVSSMVSQVVKGLTEGGMLCAPKHFPGHGSTGGDTHDGFASSDRTLEELESCDFKPFEAAIEAGAPMIMVGHMTMTAIDP
;
A
#
# COMPACT_ATOMS: atom_id res chain seq x y z
N ALA A 1 -15.32 -9.71 -77.87
CA ALA A 1 -16.12 -10.67 -78.69
C ALA A 1 -16.12 -12.02 -77.97
N LEU A 2 -17.30 -12.47 -77.82
CA LEU A 2 -17.87 -13.75 -77.44
C LEU A 2 -18.46 -13.82 -76.04
N GLU A 3 -19.76 -13.62 -76.14
CA GLU A 3 -20.83 -14.06 -75.25
C GLU A 3 -20.78 -15.57 -75.00
N GLN A 4 -21.21 -15.98 -73.80
CA GLN A 4 -22.19 -17.07 -73.69
C GLN A 4 -22.87 -17.02 -72.32
N GLN A 5 -24.18 -17.11 -72.38
CA GLN A 5 -25.19 -17.15 -71.28
C GLN A 5 -25.46 -18.59 -70.83
N PRO A 6 -26.45 -18.85 -69.94
CA PRO A 6 -26.29 -19.50 -68.63
C PRO A 6 -26.85 -20.93 -68.63
N ILE A 7 -26.50 -21.68 -67.61
CA ILE A 7 -27.17 -22.97 -67.33
C ILE A 7 -27.82 -22.87 -65.90
N THR A 8 -29.11 -22.92 -65.89
CA THR A 8 -30.00 -23.15 -64.77
C THR A 8 -29.89 -24.60 -64.34
N GLY A 9 -29.64 -24.79 -63.07
CA GLY A 9 -29.72 -26.12 -62.39
C GLY A 9 -30.24 -25.94 -60.99
N ASP A 10 -31.51 -26.24 -60.81
CA ASP A 10 -32.20 -26.38 -59.56
C ASP A 10 -31.71 -27.65 -58.84
N SER A 11 -31.28 -27.56 -57.58
CA SER A 11 -31.24 -28.65 -56.66
C SER A 11 -31.33 -28.10 -55.21
N SER A 12 -32.50 -28.22 -54.66
CA SER A 12 -32.78 -28.14 -53.25
C SER A 12 -31.89 -29.09 -52.43
N VAL A 13 -31.13 -28.57 -51.49
CA VAL A 13 -30.49 -29.36 -50.47
C VAL A 13 -30.81 -28.71 -49.13
N ASP A 14 -31.40 -29.53 -48.24
CA ASP A 14 -31.83 -29.22 -46.88
C ASP A 14 -30.74 -28.53 -46.05
N SER A 15 -31.10 -27.40 -45.49
CA SER A 15 -30.32 -26.74 -44.45
C SER A 15 -30.50 -27.49 -43.13
N VAL A 16 -29.47 -28.23 -42.70
CA VAL A 16 -29.35 -28.73 -41.33
C VAL A 16 -28.93 -27.56 -40.45
N ASP A 17 -29.85 -27.09 -39.65
CA ASP A 17 -29.68 -26.14 -38.58
C ASP A 17 -28.85 -26.81 -37.46
N SER A 18 -27.57 -26.48 -37.34
CA SER A 18 -26.70 -26.80 -36.24
C SER A 18 -26.42 -25.57 -35.39
N SER A 19 -27.43 -25.11 -34.66
CA SER A 19 -27.26 -24.20 -33.57
C SER A 19 -26.76 -24.99 -32.35
N GLU A 20 -25.46 -25.27 -32.30
CA GLU A 20 -24.77 -25.55 -31.03
C GLU A 20 -24.60 -24.25 -30.25
N GLU A 21 -25.59 -24.00 -29.38
CA GLU A 21 -25.51 -22.97 -28.34
C GLU A 21 -24.49 -23.45 -27.30
N THR A 22 -23.21 -22.94 -27.44
CA THR A 22 -22.22 -23.11 -26.40
C THR A 22 -22.68 -22.35 -25.16
N ALA A 23 -23.29 -23.05 -24.24
CA ALA A 23 -23.63 -22.57 -22.91
C ALA A 23 -22.30 -22.16 -22.21
N ALA A 24 -21.98 -20.88 -22.25
CA ALA A 24 -20.95 -20.31 -21.39
C ALA A 24 -21.42 -20.48 -19.95
N THR A 25 -20.87 -21.46 -19.25
CA THR A 25 -21.09 -21.66 -17.83
C THR A 25 -20.53 -20.45 -17.11
N SER A 26 -21.38 -19.50 -16.76
CA SER A 26 -20.99 -18.37 -15.90
C SER A 26 -20.67 -18.96 -14.51
N VAL A 27 -19.38 -19.04 -14.21
CA VAL A 27 -18.93 -19.36 -12.86
C VAL A 27 -19.36 -18.19 -11.97
N ALA A 28 -20.23 -18.45 -11.00
CA ALA A 28 -20.65 -17.44 -10.03
C ALA A 28 -19.41 -16.89 -9.31
N PRO A 29 -19.34 -15.58 -9.01
CA PRO A 29 -18.23 -15.00 -8.28
C PRO A 29 -18.09 -15.70 -6.92
N ILE A 30 -16.85 -16.11 -6.61
CA ILE A 30 -16.52 -16.70 -5.30
C ILE A 30 -16.80 -15.62 -4.25
N SER A 31 -17.48 -15.97 -3.15
CA SER A 31 -17.74 -15.01 -2.08
C SER A 31 -16.43 -14.55 -1.42
N ASP A 32 -16.39 -13.32 -0.91
CA ASP A 32 -15.21 -12.74 -0.23
C ASP A 32 -14.70 -13.64 0.90
N ALA A 33 -15.61 -14.27 1.65
CA ALA A 33 -15.26 -15.24 2.70
C ALA A 33 -14.55 -16.47 2.13
N ALA A 34 -15.03 -17.04 1.02
CA ALA A 34 -14.39 -18.19 0.39
C ALA A 34 -13.03 -17.83 -0.23
N GLN A 35 -12.87 -16.61 -0.70
CA GLN A 35 -11.59 -16.09 -1.21
C GLN A 35 -10.58 -15.87 -0.08
N ALA A 36 -11.03 -15.34 1.07
CA ALA A 36 -10.21 -15.20 2.27
C ALA A 36 -9.74 -16.57 2.81
N ASP A 37 -10.63 -17.56 2.86
CA ASP A 37 -10.29 -18.92 3.28
C ASP A 37 -9.26 -19.58 2.35
N ALA A 38 -9.42 -19.41 1.04
CA ALA A 38 -8.48 -19.93 0.05
C ALA A 38 -7.09 -19.24 0.18
N SER A 39 -7.06 -17.93 0.41
CA SER A 39 -5.83 -17.18 0.64
C SER A 39 -5.12 -17.61 1.92
N ALA A 40 -5.86 -17.82 3.01
CA ALA A 40 -5.32 -18.31 4.27
C ALA A 40 -4.79 -19.75 4.14
N ALA A 41 -5.47 -20.61 3.41
CA ALA A 41 -5.01 -21.98 3.14
C ALA A 41 -3.71 -21.97 2.33
N ARG A 42 -3.62 -21.13 1.29
CA ARG A 42 -2.40 -20.95 0.49
C ARG A 42 -1.24 -20.44 1.34
N ALA A 43 -1.47 -19.44 2.19
CA ALA A 43 -0.45 -18.92 3.10
C ALA A 43 0.09 -20.00 4.06
N ARG A 44 -0.79 -20.85 4.62
CA ARG A 44 -0.38 -21.98 5.48
C ARG A 44 0.51 -22.98 4.74
N VAL A 45 0.20 -23.30 3.49
CA VAL A 45 1.03 -24.18 2.67
C VAL A 45 2.41 -23.57 2.44
N MET A 46 2.46 -22.29 2.05
CA MET A 46 3.72 -21.58 1.85
C MET A 46 4.58 -21.57 3.13
N LEU A 47 3.98 -21.21 4.28
CA LEU A 47 4.65 -21.16 5.58
C LEU A 47 5.20 -22.53 6.01
N ARG A 48 4.52 -23.62 5.69
CA ARG A 48 4.99 -24.99 6.04
C ARG A 48 6.28 -25.32 5.32
N ASP A 49 6.42 -24.86 4.07
CA ASP A 49 7.54 -25.23 3.21
C ASP A 49 8.74 -24.27 3.36
N MET A 50 8.61 -23.18 4.11
CA MET A 50 9.67 -22.20 4.42
C MET A 50 10.56 -22.66 5.58
N THR A 51 11.87 -22.40 5.47
CA THR A 51 12.83 -22.53 6.57
C THR A 51 12.57 -21.46 7.65
N LEU A 52 13.20 -21.60 8.82
CA LEU A 52 13.11 -20.57 9.87
C LEU A 52 13.72 -19.25 9.41
N GLU A 53 14.85 -19.29 8.74
CA GLU A 53 15.54 -18.13 8.18
C GLU A 53 14.65 -17.40 7.18
N GLU A 54 14.01 -18.13 6.25
CA GLU A 54 13.07 -17.52 5.30
C GLU A 54 11.87 -16.87 6.01
N LYS A 55 11.31 -17.51 7.06
CA LYS A 55 10.21 -16.92 7.85
C LYS A 55 10.64 -15.62 8.53
N ILE A 56 11.84 -15.58 9.10
CA ILE A 56 12.39 -14.37 9.71
C ILE A 56 12.57 -13.28 8.66
N CYS A 57 13.21 -13.61 7.52
CA CYS A 57 13.40 -12.67 6.42
C CYS A 57 12.08 -12.09 5.93
N GLN A 58 11.03 -12.91 5.81
CA GLN A 58 9.71 -12.43 5.36
C GLN A 58 9.02 -11.45 6.34
N MET A 59 9.48 -11.36 7.58
CA MET A 59 9.00 -10.36 8.55
C MET A 59 9.72 -9.02 8.44
N LEU A 60 10.76 -8.92 7.58
CA LEU A 60 11.59 -7.73 7.46
C LEU A 60 11.16 -6.87 6.27
N PHE A 61 10.95 -5.58 6.55
CA PHE A 61 10.92 -4.51 5.58
C PHE A 61 12.23 -3.74 5.71
N VAL A 62 13.02 -3.67 4.64
CA VAL A 62 14.37 -3.07 4.68
C VAL A 62 14.54 -2.06 3.56
N THR A 63 15.52 -1.16 3.70
CA THR A 63 15.95 -0.31 2.59
C THR A 63 16.83 -1.10 1.61
N PRO A 64 16.88 -0.73 0.33
CA PRO A 64 17.79 -1.38 -0.61
C PRO A 64 19.26 -1.23 -0.21
N GLU A 65 19.62 -0.15 0.49
CA GLU A 65 20.95 0.08 1.06
C GLU A 65 21.30 -0.94 2.13
N ALA A 66 20.38 -1.19 3.07
CA ALA A 66 20.58 -2.19 4.13
C ALA A 66 20.71 -3.61 3.54
N LEU A 67 19.98 -3.89 2.47
CA LEU A 67 20.03 -5.19 1.78
C LEU A 67 21.35 -5.40 1.02
N THR A 68 21.86 -4.38 0.34
CA THR A 68 22.98 -4.48 -0.58
C THR A 68 24.32 -4.01 -0.01
N GLY A 69 24.30 -3.25 1.08
CA GLY A 69 25.49 -2.63 1.68
C GLY A 69 26.01 -1.39 0.94
N TYR A 70 25.31 -0.91 -0.09
CA TYR A 70 25.65 0.35 -0.75
C TYR A 70 25.13 1.55 0.06
N THR A 71 25.75 2.70 -0.14
CA THR A 71 25.33 3.97 0.51
C THR A 71 24.13 4.61 -0.17
N ARG A 72 23.88 4.28 -1.43
CA ARG A 72 22.72 4.71 -2.22
C ARG A 72 22.43 3.69 -3.31
N VAL A 73 21.19 3.33 -3.46
CA VAL A 73 20.72 2.38 -4.49
C VAL A 73 19.67 3.05 -5.38
N THR A 74 19.96 3.10 -6.68
CA THR A 74 19.05 3.65 -7.70
C THR A 74 18.79 2.66 -8.84
N GLN A 75 19.22 1.41 -8.68
CA GLN A 75 18.96 0.33 -9.64
C GLN A 75 19.00 -1.03 -8.95
N SER A 76 18.24 -1.98 -9.45
CA SER A 76 18.30 -3.37 -9.02
C SER A 76 19.04 -4.20 -10.05
N GLY A 77 20.30 -4.54 -9.75
CA GLY A 77 21.19 -5.33 -10.59
C GLY A 77 21.65 -6.64 -9.93
N ASP A 78 22.80 -7.18 -10.38
CA ASP A 78 23.32 -8.46 -9.90
C ASP A 78 23.56 -8.51 -8.39
N THR A 79 24.02 -7.41 -7.79
CA THR A 79 24.20 -7.32 -6.32
C THR A 79 22.88 -7.44 -5.59
N THR A 80 21.83 -6.74 -6.07
CA THR A 80 20.49 -6.84 -5.50
C THR A 80 19.94 -8.24 -5.66
N LYS A 81 20.14 -8.86 -6.82
CA LYS A 81 19.73 -10.25 -7.08
C LYS A 81 20.38 -11.22 -6.09
N ALA A 82 21.71 -11.17 -5.95
CA ALA A 82 22.44 -12.01 -5.02
C ALA A 82 22.01 -11.79 -3.55
N ALA A 83 21.71 -10.53 -3.18
CA ALA A 83 21.24 -10.18 -1.84
C ALA A 83 19.83 -10.75 -1.56
N ILE A 84 18.90 -10.70 -2.51
CA ILE A 84 17.55 -11.30 -2.39
C ILE A 84 17.65 -12.85 -2.33
N GLU A 85 18.54 -13.45 -3.10
CA GLU A 85 18.76 -14.90 -3.06
C GLU A 85 19.31 -15.36 -1.69
N GLN A 86 20.16 -14.54 -1.07
CA GLN A 86 20.72 -14.80 0.26
C GLN A 86 19.75 -14.44 1.40
N TRP A 87 19.07 -13.31 1.29
CA TRP A 87 18.18 -12.75 2.30
C TRP A 87 16.81 -12.45 1.68
N PRO A 88 15.91 -13.44 1.59
CA PRO A 88 14.62 -13.29 0.94
C PRO A 88 13.64 -12.50 1.83
N VAL A 89 13.88 -11.19 1.97
CA VAL A 89 13.07 -10.28 2.79
C VAL A 89 11.62 -10.19 2.33
N GLY A 90 10.73 -9.76 3.22
CA GLY A 90 9.31 -9.60 2.92
C GLY A 90 9.01 -8.35 2.12
N GLY A 91 9.77 -7.27 2.34
CA GLY A 91 9.52 -6.00 1.66
C GLY A 91 10.74 -5.08 1.57
N ILE A 92 10.63 -4.14 0.65
CA ILE A 92 11.60 -3.05 0.44
C ILE A 92 10.86 -1.73 0.56
N ILE A 93 11.41 -0.81 1.36
CA ILE A 93 10.97 0.58 1.40
C ILE A 93 11.95 1.47 0.63
N TYR A 94 11.41 2.29 -0.28
CA TYR A 94 12.18 3.29 -1.01
C TYR A 94 11.95 4.69 -0.46
N PHE A 95 13.01 5.48 -0.44
CA PHE A 95 13.01 6.89 -0.06
C PHE A 95 13.34 7.79 -1.25
N SER A 96 13.15 9.10 -1.13
CA SER A 96 13.42 10.06 -2.22
C SER A 96 14.81 9.90 -2.84
N THR A 97 15.82 9.48 -2.07
CA THR A 97 17.18 9.22 -2.55
C THR A 97 17.30 8.10 -3.56
N ASN A 98 16.31 7.19 -3.61
CA ASN A 98 16.24 6.07 -4.54
C ASN A 98 15.50 6.44 -5.84
N LEU A 99 14.65 7.47 -5.80
CA LEU A 99 13.73 7.85 -6.87
C LEU A 99 14.36 8.95 -7.73
N VAL A 100 14.72 8.65 -8.97
CA VAL A 100 15.43 9.55 -9.88
C VAL A 100 14.58 9.98 -11.07
N SER A 101 13.86 9.03 -11.65
CA SER A 101 12.87 9.23 -12.73
C SER A 101 11.85 8.11 -12.71
N THR A 102 10.72 8.32 -13.35
CA THR A 102 9.66 7.32 -13.51
C THR A 102 10.20 6.01 -14.11
N ASP A 103 10.90 6.09 -15.24
CA ASP A 103 11.44 4.93 -15.93
C ASP A 103 12.44 4.16 -15.06
N GLN A 104 13.38 4.89 -14.42
CA GLN A 104 14.36 4.28 -13.53
C GLN A 104 13.68 3.59 -12.33
N THR A 105 12.69 4.23 -11.71
CA THR A 105 11.98 3.69 -10.54
C THR A 105 11.20 2.44 -10.91
N THR A 106 10.46 2.48 -12.01
CA THR A 106 9.70 1.33 -12.51
C THR A 106 10.62 0.15 -12.83
N GLU A 107 11.69 0.37 -13.58
CA GLU A 107 12.69 -0.68 -13.90
C GLU A 107 13.32 -1.27 -12.63
N MET A 108 13.70 -0.42 -11.67
CA MET A 108 14.29 -0.85 -10.40
C MET A 108 13.33 -1.76 -9.63
N ILE A 109 12.04 -1.40 -9.57
CA ILE A 109 11.01 -2.18 -8.87
C ILE A 109 10.69 -3.47 -9.63
N GLU A 110 10.56 -3.43 -10.95
CA GLU A 110 10.32 -4.63 -11.77
C GLU A 110 11.44 -5.65 -11.64
N ASN A 111 12.68 -5.20 -11.67
CA ASN A 111 13.86 -6.06 -11.53
C ASN A 111 13.88 -6.75 -10.16
N ILE A 112 13.72 -6.03 -9.04
CA ILE A 112 13.75 -6.66 -7.71
C ILE A 112 12.57 -7.61 -7.51
N GLN A 113 11.39 -7.29 -8.05
CA GLN A 113 10.23 -8.20 -8.03
C GLN A 113 10.52 -9.48 -8.80
N SER A 114 11.16 -9.37 -9.97
CA SER A 114 11.58 -10.52 -10.78
C SER A 114 12.59 -11.39 -10.04
N PHE A 115 13.56 -10.77 -9.35
CA PHE A 115 14.56 -11.51 -8.57
C PHE A 115 13.91 -12.27 -7.41
N SER A 116 13.02 -11.63 -6.66
CA SER A 116 12.29 -12.27 -5.57
C SER A 116 11.38 -13.40 -6.06
N GLN A 117 10.63 -13.16 -7.14
CA GLN A 117 9.78 -14.19 -7.74
C GLN A 117 10.59 -15.40 -8.21
N SER A 118 11.78 -15.18 -8.80
CA SER A 118 12.66 -16.25 -9.26
C SER A 118 13.29 -17.04 -8.12
N ALA A 119 13.72 -16.35 -7.05
CA ALA A 119 14.39 -16.95 -5.91
C ALA A 119 13.44 -17.71 -4.98
N THR A 120 12.23 -17.20 -4.78
CA THR A 120 11.33 -17.64 -3.70
C THR A 120 9.94 -18.05 -4.14
N GLY A 121 9.56 -17.77 -5.38
CA GLY A 121 8.17 -17.87 -5.85
C GLY A 121 7.21 -16.83 -5.23
N ARG A 122 7.73 -15.79 -4.57
CA ARG A 122 6.96 -14.76 -3.86
C ARG A 122 7.30 -13.37 -4.37
N ARG A 123 6.30 -12.49 -4.35
CA ARG A 123 6.49 -11.06 -4.60
C ARG A 123 6.81 -10.34 -3.29
N LEU A 124 7.57 -9.25 -3.39
CA LEU A 124 7.87 -8.34 -2.29
C LEU A 124 6.72 -7.36 -2.04
N PHE A 125 6.58 -6.93 -0.81
CA PHE A 125 5.99 -5.64 -0.52
C PHE A 125 6.97 -4.55 -0.93
N ILE A 126 6.49 -3.59 -1.73
CA ILE A 126 7.28 -2.44 -2.18
C ILE A 126 6.61 -1.19 -1.64
N GLY A 127 7.23 -0.57 -0.67
CA GLY A 127 6.66 0.51 0.11
C GLY A 127 7.30 1.87 -0.15
N VAL A 128 6.53 2.91 0.10
CA VAL A 128 6.94 4.31 0.09
C VAL A 128 6.09 5.09 1.10
N ASP A 129 6.64 6.21 1.62
CA ASP A 129 5.87 7.21 2.35
C ASP A 129 5.35 8.27 1.37
N GLU A 130 4.07 8.20 1.05
CA GLU A 130 3.38 9.18 0.22
C GLU A 130 2.15 9.67 0.99
N GLU A 131 2.38 10.60 1.92
CA GLU A 131 1.33 11.16 2.77
C GLU A 131 0.64 12.35 2.10
N GLY A 132 1.41 13.13 1.36
CA GLY A 132 1.13 14.47 0.90
C GLY A 132 1.93 15.51 1.68
N GLY A 133 1.79 16.79 1.34
CA GLY A 133 2.51 17.89 1.97
C GLY A 133 4.03 17.66 2.00
N SER A 134 4.61 17.76 3.18
CA SER A 134 6.05 17.62 3.40
C SER A 134 6.58 16.18 3.29
N VAL A 135 5.70 15.17 3.22
CA VAL A 135 6.05 13.76 3.08
C VAL A 135 5.40 13.17 1.82
N ALA A 136 5.97 13.51 0.67
CA ALA A 136 5.48 13.17 -0.66
C ALA A 136 6.64 12.70 -1.55
N ARG A 137 7.17 11.48 -1.29
CA ARG A 137 8.41 11.01 -1.90
C ARG A 137 8.33 10.83 -3.40
N ALA A 138 7.21 10.27 -3.89
CA ALA A 138 6.98 10.08 -5.32
C ALA A 138 6.59 11.40 -6.00
N ALA A 139 5.74 12.21 -5.38
CA ALA A 139 5.35 13.50 -5.94
C ALA A 139 6.54 14.44 -6.07
N ASP A 140 7.37 14.56 -5.03
CA ASP A 140 8.56 15.42 -5.04
C ASP A 140 9.63 14.97 -6.03
N SER A 141 9.83 13.65 -6.17
CA SER A 141 10.93 13.11 -6.98
C SER A 141 10.53 12.79 -8.42
N LEU A 142 9.30 12.37 -8.65
CA LEU A 142 8.85 11.80 -9.92
C LEU A 142 7.71 12.59 -10.57
N GLY A 143 7.16 13.61 -9.87
CA GLY A 143 6.09 14.46 -10.40
C GLY A 143 4.73 13.76 -10.47
N THR A 144 4.43 12.83 -9.58
CA THR A 144 3.08 12.33 -9.37
C THR A 144 2.19 13.43 -8.78
N THR A 145 0.92 13.14 -8.51
CA THR A 145 0.01 14.17 -8.01
C THR A 145 0.47 14.69 -6.64
N GLN A 146 0.69 16.01 -6.55
CA GLN A 146 1.05 16.70 -5.31
C GLN A 146 -0.22 17.07 -4.55
N PHE A 147 -0.22 16.83 -3.24
CA PHE A 147 -1.25 17.26 -2.31
C PHE A 147 -0.66 18.25 -1.30
N ASP A 148 -1.52 19.11 -0.75
CA ASP A 148 -1.17 19.99 0.37
C ASP A 148 -0.96 19.18 1.66
N ASP A 149 -0.53 19.86 2.72
CA ASP A 149 -0.47 19.25 4.05
C ASP A 149 -1.85 18.77 4.51
N MET A 150 -1.88 17.64 5.22
CA MET A 150 -3.16 17.03 5.64
C MET A 150 -3.97 17.91 6.59
N SER A 151 -3.32 18.80 7.33
CA SER A 151 -3.98 19.82 8.15
C SER A 151 -4.91 20.73 7.33
N VAL A 152 -4.54 21.08 6.10
CA VAL A 152 -5.37 21.90 5.19
C VAL A 152 -6.67 21.18 4.84
N TYR A 153 -6.61 19.86 4.61
CA TYR A 153 -7.81 19.05 4.34
C TYR A 153 -8.63 18.81 5.60
N GLY A 154 -7.97 18.68 6.76
CA GLY A 154 -8.63 18.62 8.06
C GLY A 154 -9.44 19.89 8.38
N GLU A 155 -8.89 21.08 8.10
CA GLU A 155 -9.59 22.34 8.28
C GLU A 155 -10.85 22.45 7.40
N LYS A 156 -10.84 21.88 6.20
CA LYS A 156 -12.01 21.83 5.31
C LYS A 156 -13.04 20.80 5.76
N GLY A 157 -12.60 19.68 6.34
CA GLY A 157 -13.44 18.57 6.77
C GLY A 157 -14.18 17.86 5.65
N ASP A 158 -13.71 17.98 4.39
CA ASP A 158 -14.33 17.31 3.24
C ASP A 158 -13.80 15.87 3.10
N THR A 159 -14.62 14.95 3.55
CA THR A 159 -14.31 13.51 3.52
C THR A 159 -14.23 12.93 2.10
N GLN A 160 -14.88 13.57 1.11
CA GLN A 160 -14.74 13.16 -0.28
C GLN A 160 -13.37 13.55 -0.85
N GLU A 161 -12.82 14.71 -0.47
CA GLU A 161 -11.44 15.07 -0.79
C GLU A 161 -10.46 14.04 -0.20
N ALA A 162 -10.68 13.61 1.06
CA ALA A 162 -9.86 12.57 1.68
C ALA A 162 -9.89 11.23 0.91
N TYR A 163 -11.06 10.78 0.46
CA TYR A 163 -11.17 9.62 -0.42
C TYR A 163 -10.39 9.82 -1.73
N ASN A 164 -10.53 10.99 -2.34
CA ASN A 164 -9.85 11.32 -3.60
C ASN A 164 -8.32 11.33 -3.46
N ILE A 165 -7.79 11.77 -2.31
CA ILE A 165 -6.36 11.68 -1.99
C ILE A 165 -5.92 10.21 -2.06
N GLY A 166 -6.56 9.33 -1.30
CA GLY A 166 -6.22 7.91 -1.25
C GLY A 166 -6.31 7.24 -2.62
N SER A 167 -7.40 7.47 -3.37
CA SER A 167 -7.60 6.85 -4.67
C SER A 167 -6.59 7.33 -5.72
N THR A 168 -6.20 8.61 -5.67
CA THR A 168 -5.19 9.17 -6.57
C THR A 168 -3.80 8.64 -6.25
N GLN A 169 -3.42 8.62 -4.96
CA GLN A 169 -2.16 8.02 -4.52
C GLN A 169 -2.06 6.55 -4.93
N ALA A 170 -3.13 5.77 -4.74
CA ALA A 170 -3.16 4.37 -5.17
C ALA A 170 -2.89 4.23 -6.67
N LYS A 171 -3.54 5.03 -7.50
CA LYS A 171 -3.35 5.03 -8.96
C LYS A 171 -1.92 5.39 -9.35
N ASP A 172 -1.40 6.49 -8.81
CA ASP A 172 -0.08 7.02 -9.16
C ASP A 172 1.04 6.06 -8.72
N LEU A 173 0.97 5.55 -7.49
CA LEU A 173 1.97 4.64 -6.93
C LEU A 173 1.93 3.26 -7.60
N THR A 174 0.74 2.72 -7.89
CA THR A 174 0.62 1.44 -8.60
C THR A 174 1.22 1.52 -10.01
N ALA A 175 1.07 2.65 -10.70
CA ALA A 175 1.67 2.87 -12.01
C ALA A 175 3.22 2.84 -11.97
N LEU A 176 3.82 3.14 -10.83
CA LEU A 176 5.27 3.07 -10.58
C LEU A 176 5.74 1.68 -10.09
N GLY A 177 4.80 0.78 -9.76
CA GLY A 177 5.11 -0.57 -9.25
C GLY A 177 5.09 -0.72 -7.73
N PHE A 178 4.80 0.34 -6.96
CA PHE A 178 4.57 0.25 -5.52
C PHE A 178 3.28 -0.52 -5.23
N ASN A 179 3.23 -1.20 -4.09
CA ASN A 179 2.06 -1.92 -3.61
C ASN A 179 1.73 -1.66 -2.13
N VAL A 180 2.55 -0.85 -1.45
CA VAL A 180 2.33 -0.39 -0.07
C VAL A 180 2.55 1.11 0.01
N ASN A 181 1.60 1.84 0.57
CA ASN A 181 1.79 3.22 0.99
C ASN A 181 1.75 3.29 2.53
N PHE A 182 2.81 3.79 3.16
CA PHE A 182 2.84 4.03 4.61
C PHE A 182 2.09 5.32 4.95
N SER A 183 0.79 5.31 4.72
CA SER A 183 -0.18 6.39 4.85
C SER A 183 -1.55 5.77 5.20
N PRO A 184 -2.52 6.53 5.72
CA PRO A 184 -2.45 7.92 6.20
C PRO A 184 -1.83 8.09 7.59
N VAL A 185 -1.51 9.34 7.95
CA VAL A 185 -1.25 9.71 9.34
C VAL A 185 -2.57 9.74 10.09
N ALA A 186 -2.70 8.90 11.12
CA ALA A 186 -3.89 8.73 11.95
C ALA A 186 -3.75 9.39 13.34
N ASP A 187 -2.66 10.12 13.54
CA ASP A 187 -2.36 10.82 14.79
C ASP A 187 -3.34 11.98 15.02
N VAL A 188 -3.92 12.06 16.21
CA VAL A 188 -4.73 13.21 16.66
C VAL A 188 -3.80 14.23 17.31
N LEU A 189 -3.71 15.44 16.76
CA LEU A 189 -2.82 16.49 17.26
C LEU A 189 -3.34 17.08 18.56
N THR A 190 -3.01 16.45 19.68
CA THR A 190 -3.44 16.90 21.02
C THR A 190 -2.40 17.75 21.75
N ASN A 191 -1.16 17.78 21.25
CA ASN A 191 -0.10 18.68 21.69
C ASN A 191 0.25 19.67 20.57
N GLU A 192 -0.11 20.93 20.72
CA GLU A 192 0.14 21.99 19.74
C GLU A 192 1.63 22.28 19.50
N ASP A 193 2.49 21.92 20.46
CA ASP A 193 3.95 22.06 20.35
C ASP A 193 4.60 20.89 19.58
N ASN A 194 3.82 19.89 19.18
CA ASN A 194 4.33 18.77 18.39
C ASN A 194 4.61 19.23 16.95
N THR A 195 5.88 19.35 16.61
CA THR A 195 6.33 19.78 15.26
C THR A 195 6.45 18.63 14.26
N VAL A 196 6.36 17.37 14.72
CA VAL A 196 6.58 16.18 13.88
C VAL A 196 5.36 15.82 13.06
N VAL A 197 4.18 15.88 13.68
CA VAL A 197 2.92 15.47 13.02
C VAL A 197 1.96 16.63 12.74
N LYS A 198 2.30 17.85 13.16
CA LYS A 198 1.43 19.03 13.12
C LYS A 198 0.72 19.22 11.76
N ASP A 199 1.50 19.38 10.71
CA ASP A 199 0.99 19.64 9.36
C ASP A 199 0.56 18.34 8.64
N ARG A 200 1.01 17.19 9.14
CA ARG A 200 0.71 15.86 8.61
C ARG A 200 -0.59 15.27 9.17
N SER A 201 -1.07 15.76 10.33
CA SER A 201 -2.33 15.34 10.94
C SER A 201 -3.52 16.06 10.33
N PHE A 202 -4.67 15.42 10.27
CA PHE A 202 -5.95 16.07 9.91
C PHE A 202 -6.49 16.99 11.00
N GLY A 203 -5.89 17.03 12.19
CA GLY A 203 -6.26 17.98 13.26
C GLY A 203 -6.31 17.37 14.65
N SER A 204 -6.99 18.09 15.55
CA SER A 204 -7.05 17.76 16.99
C SER A 204 -8.40 17.14 17.43
N ASP A 205 -9.39 17.08 16.56
CA ASP A 205 -10.67 16.43 16.84
C ASP A 205 -10.62 14.96 16.39
N PRO A 206 -10.67 13.98 17.33
CA PRO A 206 -10.56 12.57 17.00
C PRO A 206 -11.68 12.06 16.06
N GLU A 207 -12.87 12.64 16.09
CA GLU A 207 -13.96 12.23 15.21
C GLU A 207 -13.72 12.71 13.77
N LEU A 208 -13.22 13.93 13.60
CA LEU A 208 -12.81 14.45 12.31
C LEU A 208 -11.65 13.62 11.73
N VAL A 209 -10.59 13.39 12.52
CA VAL A 209 -9.43 12.61 12.10
C VAL A 209 -9.86 11.20 11.70
N SER A 210 -10.73 10.55 12.49
CA SER A 210 -11.30 9.22 12.18
C SER A 210 -12.02 9.20 10.84
N SER A 211 -12.85 10.22 10.59
CA SER A 211 -13.62 10.35 9.35
C SER A 211 -12.70 10.51 8.14
N MET A 212 -11.70 11.39 8.23
CA MET A 212 -10.74 11.65 7.15
C MET A 212 -9.87 10.42 6.88
N VAL A 213 -9.28 9.82 7.91
CA VAL A 213 -8.44 8.62 7.83
C VAL A 213 -9.20 7.46 7.18
N SER A 214 -10.45 7.20 7.61
CA SER A 214 -11.25 6.12 7.03
C SER A 214 -11.47 6.28 5.54
N GLN A 215 -11.62 7.51 5.04
CA GLN A 215 -11.82 7.77 3.62
C GLN A 215 -10.53 7.64 2.81
N VAL A 216 -9.38 8.09 3.34
CA VAL A 216 -8.09 7.83 2.68
C VAL A 216 -7.83 6.33 2.58
N VAL A 217 -8.06 5.57 3.66
CA VAL A 217 -7.93 4.10 3.68
C VAL A 217 -8.82 3.46 2.61
N LYS A 218 -10.08 3.86 2.49
CA LYS A 218 -10.98 3.36 1.44
C LYS A 218 -10.45 3.67 0.04
N GLY A 219 -10.04 4.92 -0.20
CA GLY A 219 -9.48 5.31 -1.48
C GLY A 219 -8.26 4.48 -1.88
N LEU A 220 -7.33 4.24 -0.94
CA LEU A 220 -6.14 3.41 -1.14
C LEU A 220 -6.51 1.94 -1.41
N THR A 221 -7.34 1.34 -0.56
CA THR A 221 -7.67 -0.09 -0.64
C THR A 221 -8.53 -0.43 -1.85
N GLU A 222 -9.52 0.39 -2.19
CA GLU A 222 -10.32 0.24 -3.41
C GLU A 222 -9.49 0.44 -4.69
N GLY A 223 -8.42 1.26 -4.62
CA GLY A 223 -7.40 1.39 -5.66
C GLY A 223 -6.40 0.22 -5.72
N GLY A 224 -6.53 -0.79 -4.85
CA GLY A 224 -5.66 -1.97 -4.79
C GLY A 224 -4.32 -1.75 -4.09
N MET A 225 -4.14 -0.61 -3.39
CA MET A 225 -2.94 -0.28 -2.63
C MET A 225 -3.08 -0.73 -1.18
N LEU A 226 -2.08 -1.44 -0.66
CA LEU A 226 -2.00 -1.70 0.78
C LEU A 226 -1.60 -0.42 1.50
N CYS A 227 -2.22 -0.15 2.64
CA CYS A 227 -1.94 1.04 3.44
C CYS A 227 -1.60 0.68 4.88
N ALA A 228 -0.85 1.56 5.55
CA ALA A 228 -0.47 1.41 6.94
C ALA A 228 -0.70 2.71 7.71
N PRO A 229 -1.93 2.95 8.22
CA PRO A 229 -2.20 4.08 9.12
C PRO A 229 -1.19 4.13 10.28
N LYS A 230 -0.73 5.33 10.62
CA LYS A 230 0.40 5.55 11.53
C LYS A 230 0.21 6.79 12.39
N HIS A 231 0.84 6.89 13.55
CA HIS A 231 1.81 6.03 14.23
C HIS A 231 1.19 5.51 15.54
N PHE A 232 0.68 4.29 15.54
CA PHE A 232 0.02 3.72 16.72
C PHE A 232 0.99 3.70 17.95
N PRO A 233 0.55 4.04 19.17
CA PRO A 233 -0.83 4.29 19.60
C PRO A 233 -1.33 5.74 19.45
N GLY A 234 -0.56 6.65 18.83
CA GLY A 234 -0.90 8.06 18.62
C GLY A 234 0.29 8.97 18.97
N HIS A 235 0.96 9.50 17.93
CA HIS A 235 2.14 10.35 18.08
C HIS A 235 1.77 11.83 18.36
N GLY A 236 0.51 12.20 18.17
CA GLY A 236 0.08 13.60 18.25
C GLY A 236 0.13 14.22 19.65
N SER A 237 0.25 13.41 20.70
CA SER A 237 0.40 13.86 22.10
C SER A 237 1.85 14.02 22.55
N THR A 238 2.84 13.57 21.76
CA THR A 238 4.24 13.55 22.19
C THR A 238 4.89 14.93 22.16
N GLY A 239 5.87 15.17 23.01
CA GLY A 239 6.60 16.43 23.13
C GLY A 239 7.93 16.50 22.38
N GLY A 240 8.25 15.52 21.49
CA GLY A 240 9.55 15.47 20.82
C GLY A 240 9.53 14.65 19.54
N ASP A 241 10.58 14.86 18.71
CA ASP A 241 10.82 14.07 17.51
C ASP A 241 11.51 12.76 17.88
N THR A 242 11.00 11.63 17.40
CA THR A 242 11.59 10.31 17.56
C THR A 242 12.96 10.17 16.87
N HIS A 243 13.30 11.08 15.94
CA HIS A 243 14.62 11.14 15.31
C HIS A 243 15.70 11.72 16.24
N ASP A 244 15.31 12.53 17.24
CA ASP A 244 16.20 13.12 18.22
C ASP A 244 16.30 12.30 19.52
N GLY A 245 15.54 11.19 19.62
CA GLY A 245 15.47 10.33 20.79
C GLY A 245 14.13 9.60 20.85
N PHE A 246 13.82 8.97 21.98
CA PHE A 246 12.50 8.36 22.19
C PHE A 246 11.47 9.45 22.50
N ALA A 247 10.49 9.64 21.61
CA ALA A 247 9.32 10.42 21.95
C ALA A 247 8.55 9.72 23.08
N SER A 248 8.01 10.49 24.02
CA SER A 248 7.24 9.95 25.13
C SER A 248 5.87 10.63 25.24
N SER A 249 4.90 9.87 25.68
CA SER A 249 3.57 10.35 26.06
C SER A 249 3.21 9.81 27.43
N ASP A 250 2.59 10.63 28.25
CA ASP A 250 2.07 10.28 29.58
C ASP A 250 0.55 9.96 29.55
N ARG A 251 -0.01 9.79 28.35
CA ARG A 251 -1.39 9.42 28.15
C ARG A 251 -1.71 8.10 28.84
N THR A 252 -2.79 8.12 29.62
CA THR A 252 -3.39 6.93 30.20
C THR A 252 -4.13 6.10 29.15
N LEU A 253 -4.41 4.83 29.45
CA LEU A 253 -5.18 3.98 28.53
C LEU A 253 -6.57 4.57 28.24
N GLU A 254 -7.25 5.14 29.25
CA GLU A 254 -8.56 5.77 29.10
C GLU A 254 -8.51 6.99 28.13
N GLU A 255 -7.46 7.79 28.21
CA GLU A 255 -7.24 8.92 27.28
C GLU A 255 -6.95 8.44 25.86
N LEU A 256 -6.17 7.37 25.69
CA LEU A 256 -5.91 6.76 24.39
C LEU A 256 -7.20 6.18 23.77
N GLU A 257 -7.97 5.42 24.54
CA GLU A 257 -9.25 4.84 24.10
C GLU A 257 -10.29 5.91 23.72
N SER A 258 -10.32 7.01 24.45
CA SER A 258 -11.26 8.09 24.19
C SER A 258 -10.86 9.02 23.04
N CYS A 259 -9.61 9.01 22.62
CA CYS A 259 -9.06 9.95 21.62
C CYS A 259 -8.19 9.24 20.57
N ASP A 260 -6.97 8.84 20.94
CA ASP A 260 -5.92 8.48 19.99
C ASP A 260 -6.21 7.16 19.24
N PHE A 261 -6.92 6.21 19.84
CA PHE A 261 -7.27 4.94 19.20
C PHE A 261 -8.38 5.06 18.16
N LYS A 262 -9.27 6.05 18.28
CA LYS A 262 -10.44 6.18 17.40
C LYS A 262 -10.09 6.22 15.90
N PRO A 263 -9.08 6.99 15.42
CA PRO A 263 -8.72 6.96 14.01
C PRO A 263 -8.17 5.60 13.55
N PHE A 264 -7.49 4.85 14.43
CA PHE A 264 -7.01 3.51 14.09
C PHE A 264 -8.15 2.50 14.03
N GLU A 265 -9.12 2.58 14.94
CA GLU A 265 -10.35 1.78 14.88
C GLU A 265 -11.12 2.04 13.59
N ALA A 266 -11.31 3.32 13.25
CA ALA A 266 -11.96 3.73 12.00
C ALA A 266 -11.18 3.25 10.74
N ALA A 267 -9.85 3.25 10.79
CA ALA A 267 -9.02 2.72 9.73
C ALA A 267 -9.18 1.20 9.56
N ILE A 268 -9.23 0.46 10.66
CA ILE A 268 -9.46 -1.01 10.66
C ILE A 268 -10.85 -1.33 10.10
N GLU A 269 -11.88 -0.61 10.55
CA GLU A 269 -13.23 -0.76 10.03
C GLU A 269 -13.34 -0.41 8.53
N ALA A 270 -12.53 0.54 8.06
CA ALA A 270 -12.42 0.90 6.65
C ALA A 270 -11.61 -0.11 5.81
N GLY A 271 -11.02 -1.14 6.45
CA GLY A 271 -10.30 -2.22 5.78
C GLY A 271 -8.80 -2.03 5.67
N ALA A 272 -8.17 -1.22 6.54
CA ALA A 272 -6.71 -1.09 6.58
C ALA A 272 -6.05 -2.46 6.84
N PRO A 273 -5.17 -2.93 5.94
CA PRO A 273 -4.55 -4.25 6.07
C PRO A 273 -3.38 -4.28 7.07
N MET A 274 -2.85 -3.13 7.43
CA MET A 274 -1.69 -2.96 8.31
C MET A 274 -1.88 -1.72 9.20
N ILE A 275 -1.20 -1.72 10.34
CA ILE A 275 -1.03 -0.54 11.22
C ILE A 275 0.45 -0.40 11.52
N MET A 276 0.99 0.81 11.40
CA MET A 276 2.39 1.09 11.76
C MET A 276 2.46 1.54 13.21
N VAL A 277 3.23 0.81 14.02
CA VAL A 277 3.52 1.17 15.41
C VAL A 277 4.65 2.20 15.44
N GLY A 278 4.46 3.27 16.21
CA GLY A 278 5.46 4.31 16.42
C GLY A 278 6.55 3.90 17.40
N HIS A 279 7.69 4.60 17.32
CA HIS A 279 8.79 4.44 18.28
C HIS A 279 8.60 5.39 19.47
N MET A 280 7.72 5.02 20.40
CA MET A 280 7.33 5.89 21.51
C MET A 280 7.35 5.12 22.83
N THR A 281 7.63 5.84 23.93
CA THR A 281 7.45 5.34 25.29
C THR A 281 6.13 5.86 25.86
N MET A 282 5.26 4.96 26.28
CA MET A 282 3.98 5.26 26.92
C MET A 282 4.14 5.17 28.44
N THR A 283 4.63 6.26 29.06
CA THR A 283 5.11 6.24 30.46
C THR A 283 4.03 5.94 31.49
N ALA A 284 2.75 6.19 31.18
CA ALA A 284 1.62 5.86 32.06
C ALA A 284 1.13 4.40 31.89
N ILE A 285 1.63 3.65 30.88
CA ILE A 285 1.20 2.28 30.60
C ILE A 285 2.33 1.29 30.90
N ASP A 286 3.48 1.51 30.29
CA ASP A 286 4.67 0.65 30.45
C ASP A 286 5.91 1.56 30.49
N PRO A 287 6.35 1.97 31.70
CA PRO A 287 7.43 2.95 31.92
C PRO A 287 8.84 2.38 31.69
#